data_697c8fb78795df9459a0fc16ed383808
#
_entry.id   697c8fb78795df9459a0fc16ed383808
#
_cell.length_a   1.000
_cell.length_b   1.000
_cell.length_c   1.000
_cell.angle_alpha   90.00
_cell.angle_beta   90.00
_cell.angle_gamma   90.00
#
_symmetry.space_group_name_H-M   'P 1'
#
loop_
_entity.id
_entity.type
_entity.pdbx_description
1 polymer ?
#
loop_
_entity_poly.entity_id
_entity_poly.type
_entity_poly.pdbx_seq_one_letter_code
_entity_poly.pdbx_strand_id
1 'polypeptide(L)'
;MKGKTAILETPGEEPDDNWYRPLHDPVMAFAGNCVIIDHGSSEYSVMMHMQPGSVTVTVGDRVTTGQVIGRLGNSGDAFGPHVHFQLQSGTRLFQDQPLPFTFQNIEAPLHRGEYFVAK
;
A
#
# COMPACT_ATOMS: atom_id res chain seq x y z
N MET A 1 16.17 -1.29 -1.23
CA MET A 1 15.62 0.08 -1.31
C MET A 1 15.47 0.62 0.10
N LYS A 2 15.91 1.84 0.35
CA LYS A 2 15.81 2.49 1.67
C LYS A 2 14.93 3.71 1.55
N GLY A 3 13.98 3.88 2.45
CA GLY A 3 13.10 5.02 2.43
C GLY A 3 12.56 5.37 3.81
N LYS A 4 11.92 6.53 3.90
CA LYS A 4 11.11 6.88 5.06
C LYS A 4 9.72 6.29 4.88
N THR A 5 9.15 5.81 5.96
CA THR A 5 7.82 5.22 5.92
C THR A 5 6.82 6.15 6.55
N ALA A 6 5.78 6.48 5.82
CA ALA A 6 4.58 7.09 6.37
C ALA A 6 3.51 6.01 6.48
N ILE A 7 2.90 5.91 7.63
CA ILE A 7 1.85 4.92 7.88
C ILE A 7 0.54 5.65 8.05
N LEU A 8 -0.45 5.19 7.32
CA LEU A 8 -1.81 5.62 7.47
C LEU A 8 -2.63 4.38 7.79
N GLU A 9 -3.10 4.28 9.01
CA GLU A 9 -4.00 3.22 9.43
C GLU A 9 -5.39 3.79 9.68
N THR A 10 -6.39 3.01 9.31
CA THR A 10 -7.77 3.29 9.69
C THR A 10 -8.11 2.47 10.92
N PRO A 11 -8.09 3.08 12.12
CA PRO A 11 -8.31 2.33 13.35
C PRO A 11 -9.70 1.69 13.40
N GLY A 12 -9.76 0.45 13.81
CA GLY A 12 -11.01 -0.24 14.08
C GLY A 12 -11.72 -0.85 12.89
N GLU A 13 -11.08 -0.91 11.73
CA GLU A 13 -11.62 -1.67 10.62
C GLU A 13 -11.28 -3.15 10.79
N GLU A 14 -12.15 -3.83 11.48
CA GLU A 14 -12.18 -5.27 11.40
C GLU A 14 -12.78 -5.70 10.05
N PRO A 15 -12.28 -6.79 9.47
CA PRO A 15 -12.89 -7.34 8.27
C PRO A 15 -14.23 -7.98 8.61
N ASP A 16 -15.23 -7.16 8.81
CA ASP A 16 -16.60 -7.59 8.98
C ASP A 16 -17.42 -7.21 7.73
N ASP A 17 -18.69 -7.59 7.74
CA ASP A 17 -19.62 -7.30 6.63
C ASP A 17 -19.88 -5.79 6.46
N ASN A 18 -19.35 -4.96 7.34
CA ASN A 18 -19.45 -3.50 7.30
C ASN A 18 -18.11 -2.85 6.94
N TRP A 19 -17.41 -3.40 5.97
CA TRP A 19 -16.13 -2.87 5.50
C TRP A 19 -16.20 -1.40 5.06
N TYR A 20 -17.37 -0.91 4.72
CA TYR A 20 -17.57 0.48 4.34
C TYR A 20 -18.09 1.27 5.54
N ARG A 21 -17.16 1.91 6.23
CA ARG A 21 -17.49 2.96 7.19
C ARG A 21 -17.12 4.30 6.58
N PRO A 22 -18.04 5.27 6.56
CA PRO A 22 -17.67 6.63 6.17
C PRO A 22 -16.69 7.17 7.21
N LEU A 23 -15.43 7.14 6.89
CA LEU A 23 -14.40 7.83 7.65
C LEU A 23 -14.43 9.30 7.26
N HIS A 24 -13.80 10.14 8.08
CA HIS A 24 -13.71 11.58 7.80
C HIS A 24 -13.00 11.89 6.48
N ASP A 25 -12.16 10.97 6.01
CA ASP A 25 -11.49 11.06 4.72
C ASP A 25 -11.89 9.88 3.84
N PRO A 26 -12.69 10.11 2.77
CA PRO A 26 -13.12 9.04 1.86
C PRO A 26 -11.96 8.32 1.16
N VAL A 27 -10.86 9.01 0.90
CA VAL A 27 -9.67 8.42 0.27
C VAL A 27 -9.04 7.41 1.20
N MET A 28 -8.94 7.72 2.48
CA MET A 28 -8.39 6.81 3.48
C MET A 28 -9.33 5.64 3.75
N ALA A 29 -10.64 5.87 3.71
CA ALA A 29 -11.63 4.79 3.79
C ALA A 29 -11.45 3.79 2.64
N PHE A 30 -11.17 4.29 1.44
CA PHE A 30 -10.88 3.45 0.27
C PHE A 30 -9.60 2.63 0.47
N ALA A 31 -8.52 3.27 0.90
CA ALA A 31 -7.20 2.63 1.05
C ALA A 31 -7.16 1.56 2.14
N GLY A 32 -7.98 1.69 3.19
CA GLY A 32 -7.86 0.86 4.37
C GLY A 32 -6.53 1.11 5.09
N ASN A 33 -5.97 0.06 5.66
CA ASN A 33 -4.65 0.16 6.27
C ASN A 33 -3.60 0.21 5.16
N CYS A 34 -2.81 1.26 5.13
CA CYS A 34 -1.82 1.44 4.08
C CYS A 34 -0.48 1.93 4.61
N VAL A 35 0.55 1.66 3.82
CA VAL A 35 1.92 2.13 4.07
C VAL A 35 2.38 2.90 2.85
N ILE A 36 2.90 4.09 3.08
CA ILE A 36 3.53 4.92 2.05
C ILE A 36 5.02 4.99 2.36
N ILE A 37 5.83 4.64 1.39
CA ILE A 37 7.30 4.67 1.51
C ILE A 37 7.86 5.78 0.61
N ASP A 38 8.61 6.69 1.22
CA ASP A 38 9.35 7.73 0.52
C ASP A 38 10.69 7.17 0.07
N HIS A 39 10.89 7.05 -1.23
CA HIS A 39 12.14 6.55 -1.83
C HIS A 39 13.12 7.68 -2.17
N GLY A 40 12.75 8.91 -1.94
CA GLY A 40 13.51 10.07 -2.41
C GLY A 40 13.14 10.46 -3.83
N SER A 41 13.64 11.59 -4.31
CA SER A 41 13.42 12.08 -5.67
C SER A 41 11.96 12.19 -6.09
N SER A 42 11.08 12.49 -5.14
CA SER A 42 9.62 12.57 -5.35
C SER A 42 9.03 11.26 -5.87
N GLU A 43 9.51 10.14 -5.37
CA GLU A 43 9.00 8.80 -5.66
C GLU A 43 8.50 8.15 -4.38
N TYR A 44 7.22 7.79 -4.37
CA TYR A 44 6.54 7.20 -3.22
C TYR A 44 5.80 5.94 -3.65
N SER A 45 6.07 4.83 -2.97
CA SER A 45 5.28 3.62 -3.16
C SER A 45 4.18 3.54 -2.12
N VAL A 46 3.02 3.04 -2.53
CA VAL A 46 1.85 2.89 -1.67
C VAL A 46 1.36 1.46 -1.73
N MET A 47 1.18 0.86 -0.57
CA MET A 47 0.56 -0.47 -0.43
C MET A 47 -0.70 -0.33 0.39
N MET A 48 -1.83 -0.76 -0.15
CA MET A 48 -3.15 -0.58 0.44
C MET A 48 -3.80 -1.91 0.82
N HIS A 49 -4.88 -1.82 1.56
CA HIS A 49 -5.74 -2.94 1.96
C HIS A 49 -5.05 -3.95 2.87
N MET A 50 -4.06 -3.50 3.63
CA MET A 50 -3.30 -4.36 4.52
C MET A 50 -4.17 -4.87 5.68
N GLN A 51 -3.81 -6.03 6.22
CA GLN A 51 -4.53 -6.63 7.34
C GLN A 51 -4.48 -5.72 8.56
N PRO A 52 -5.63 -5.49 9.24
CA PRO A 52 -5.65 -4.70 10.46
C PRO A 52 -4.69 -5.26 11.51
N GLY A 53 -3.94 -4.38 12.17
CA GLY A 53 -2.97 -4.75 13.20
C GLY A 53 -1.72 -5.44 12.69
N SER A 54 -1.54 -5.60 11.38
CA SER A 54 -0.38 -6.29 10.82
C SER A 54 0.79 -5.37 10.47
N VAL A 55 0.57 -4.07 10.41
CA VAL A 55 1.61 -3.11 10.03
C VAL A 55 2.67 -3.04 11.15
N THR A 56 3.91 -3.29 10.78
CA THR A 56 5.04 -3.44 11.72
C THR A 56 5.93 -2.21 11.81
N VAL A 57 5.64 -1.19 11.05
CA VAL A 57 6.45 0.04 10.95
C VAL A 57 5.65 1.25 11.40
N THR A 58 6.35 2.30 11.81
CA THR A 58 5.74 3.57 12.22
C THR A 58 6.25 4.71 11.36
N VAL A 59 5.52 5.83 11.36
CA VAL A 59 5.92 7.03 10.63
C VAL A 59 7.32 7.46 11.04
N GLY A 60 8.19 7.64 10.05
CA GLY A 60 9.59 8.02 10.27
C GLY A 60 10.56 6.85 10.28
N ASP A 61 10.09 5.62 10.34
CA ASP A 61 10.96 4.44 10.27
C ASP A 61 11.65 4.36 8.90
N ARG A 62 12.87 3.86 8.90
CA ARG A 62 13.56 3.50 7.67
C ARG A 62 13.35 2.02 7.38
N VAL A 63 13.05 1.74 6.12
CA VAL A 63 12.84 0.36 5.67
C VAL A 63 13.91 -0.02 4.65
N THR A 64 14.17 -1.32 4.56
CA THR A 64 15.13 -1.90 3.62
C THR A 64 14.44 -2.91 2.72
N THR A 65 15.06 -3.18 1.58
CA THR A 65 14.56 -4.20 0.65
C THR A 65 14.38 -5.55 1.36
N GLY A 66 13.23 -6.17 1.17
CA GLY A 66 12.90 -7.46 1.79
C GLY A 66 12.36 -7.39 3.20
N GLN A 67 12.32 -6.21 3.82
CA GLN A 67 11.74 -6.05 5.14
C GLN A 67 10.24 -6.31 5.10
N VAL A 68 9.74 -7.08 6.06
CA VAL A 68 8.30 -7.27 6.25
C VAL A 68 7.72 -5.99 6.88
N ILE A 69 6.73 -5.40 6.23
CA ILE A 69 6.07 -4.17 6.69
C ILE A 69 4.63 -4.39 7.11
N GLY A 70 4.07 -5.55 6.81
CA GLY A 70 2.71 -5.92 7.15
C GLY A 70 2.27 -7.15 6.40
N ARG A 71 0.98 -7.44 6.44
CA ARG A 71 0.39 -8.60 5.79
C ARG A 71 -0.69 -8.18 4.80
N LEU A 72 -0.76 -8.94 3.71
CA LEU A 72 -1.85 -8.84 2.75
C LEU A 72 -3.20 -8.97 3.47
N GLY A 73 -4.13 -8.11 3.13
CA GLY A 73 -5.43 -8.06 3.79
C GLY A 73 -6.56 -7.72 2.82
N ASN A 74 -7.64 -7.22 3.39
CA ASN A 74 -8.86 -6.87 2.67
C ASN A 74 -9.53 -5.63 3.27
N SER A 75 -8.78 -4.81 3.97
CA SER A 75 -9.30 -3.58 4.59
C SER A 75 -9.59 -2.50 3.54
N GLY A 76 -10.46 -1.57 3.89
CA GLY A 76 -10.90 -0.53 2.97
C GLY A 76 -11.82 -1.06 1.87
N ASP A 77 -11.82 -0.42 0.71
CA ASP A 77 -12.64 -0.82 -0.44
C ASP A 77 -11.90 -1.86 -1.29
N ALA A 78 -11.97 -3.10 -0.87
CA ALA A 78 -11.34 -4.22 -1.54
C ALA A 78 -12.35 -5.31 -1.86
N PHE A 79 -12.28 -5.89 -3.05
CA PHE A 79 -13.17 -6.97 -3.50
C PHE A 79 -12.70 -8.37 -3.09
N GLY A 80 -11.65 -8.48 -2.32
CA GLY A 80 -11.06 -9.71 -1.87
C GLY A 80 -9.63 -9.48 -1.44
N PRO A 81 -9.03 -10.42 -0.71
CA PRO A 81 -7.66 -10.23 -0.20
C PRO A 81 -6.66 -9.98 -1.32
N HIS A 82 -5.99 -8.84 -1.27
CA HIS A 82 -4.94 -8.47 -2.21
C HIS A 82 -4.12 -7.32 -1.65
N VAL A 83 -2.99 -7.03 -2.26
CA VAL A 83 -2.24 -5.80 -2.05
C VAL A 83 -2.44 -4.91 -3.27
N HIS A 84 -2.95 -3.72 -3.06
CA HIS A 84 -2.95 -2.68 -4.07
C HIS A 84 -1.61 -1.95 -3.97
N PHE A 85 -0.84 -1.96 -5.04
CA PHE A 85 0.46 -1.29 -5.12
C PHE A 85 0.42 -0.21 -6.20
N GLN A 86 0.94 0.97 -5.86
CA GLN A 86 1.14 2.03 -6.85
C GLN A 86 2.38 2.86 -6.49
N LEU A 87 2.98 3.48 -7.49
CA LEU A 87 4.04 4.46 -7.36
C LEU A 87 3.51 5.83 -7.77
N GLN A 88 3.81 6.86 -6.98
CA GLN A 88 3.30 8.21 -7.23
C GLN A 88 4.31 9.28 -6.81
N SER A 89 4.05 10.51 -7.23
CA SER A 89 4.99 11.63 -7.04
C SER A 89 4.93 12.29 -5.66
N GLY A 90 4.00 11.91 -4.81
CA GLY A 90 3.83 12.49 -3.48
C GLY A 90 3.02 11.59 -2.57
N THR A 91 2.54 12.13 -1.46
CA THR A 91 1.83 11.37 -0.43
C THR A 91 0.30 11.46 -0.53
N ARG A 92 -0.22 12.26 -1.44
CA ARG A 92 -1.66 12.45 -1.61
C ARG A 92 -2.23 11.37 -2.51
N LEU A 93 -2.91 10.40 -1.92
CA LEU A 93 -3.50 9.28 -2.65
C LEU A 93 -4.50 9.78 -3.70
N PHE A 94 -4.35 9.28 -4.93
CA PHE A 94 -5.21 9.60 -6.08
C PHE A 94 -5.23 11.08 -6.51
N GLN A 95 -4.38 11.92 -5.91
CA GLN A 95 -4.21 13.32 -6.30
C GLN A 95 -2.85 13.59 -6.92
N ASP A 96 -1.80 12.96 -6.40
CA ASP A 96 -0.47 13.07 -6.95
C ASP A 96 -0.31 12.20 -8.19
N GLN A 97 0.64 12.56 -9.05
CA GLN A 97 0.81 11.91 -10.34
C GLN A 97 1.26 10.46 -10.20
N PRO A 98 0.56 9.51 -10.82
CA PRO A 98 1.04 8.13 -10.87
C PRO A 98 2.31 8.04 -11.71
N LEU A 99 3.23 7.19 -11.27
CA LEU A 99 4.52 6.98 -11.93
C LEU A 99 4.60 5.54 -12.43
N PRO A 100 5.22 5.31 -13.60
CA PRO A 100 5.45 3.94 -14.08
C PRO A 100 6.51 3.25 -13.22
N PHE A 101 6.40 1.93 -13.12
CA PHE A 101 7.37 1.12 -12.38
C PHE A 101 7.48 -0.28 -12.98
N THR A 102 8.59 -0.93 -12.67
CA THR A 102 8.82 -2.35 -12.97
C THR A 102 9.42 -3.03 -11.74
N PHE A 103 9.28 -4.35 -11.66
CA PHE A 103 9.92 -5.14 -10.61
C PHE A 103 11.21 -5.76 -11.14
N GLN A 104 12.26 -5.78 -10.32
CA GLN A 104 13.59 -6.26 -10.71
C GLN A 104 13.61 -7.69 -11.25
N ASN A 105 12.77 -8.55 -10.70
CA ASN A 105 12.73 -9.97 -11.03
C ASN A 105 11.63 -10.31 -12.04
N ILE A 106 11.07 -9.32 -12.71
CA ILE A 106 10.05 -9.49 -13.75
C ILE A 106 10.49 -8.68 -14.96
N GLU A 107 10.72 -9.36 -16.08
CA GLU A 107 11.33 -8.75 -17.26
C GLU A 107 10.44 -7.80 -18.05
N ALA A 108 9.15 -7.88 -17.84
CA ALA A 108 8.17 -7.09 -18.61
C ALA A 108 7.17 -6.42 -17.67
N PRO A 109 6.50 -5.34 -18.13
CA PRO A 109 5.40 -4.77 -17.40
C PRO A 109 4.33 -5.82 -17.11
N LEU A 110 3.76 -5.76 -15.92
CA LEU A 110 2.68 -6.66 -15.54
C LEU A 110 1.41 -6.33 -16.32
N HIS A 111 0.79 -7.36 -16.86
CA HIS A 111 -0.51 -7.26 -17.50
C HIS A 111 -1.56 -8.00 -16.68
N ARG A 112 -2.80 -7.59 -16.82
CA ARG A 112 -3.92 -8.21 -16.10
C ARG A 112 -4.01 -9.70 -16.42
N GLY A 113 -4.15 -10.51 -15.39
CA GLY A 113 -4.29 -11.96 -15.51
C GLY A 113 -2.98 -12.74 -15.55
N GLU A 114 -1.84 -12.07 -15.49
CA GLU A 114 -0.56 -12.75 -15.45
C GLU A 114 -0.23 -13.21 -14.02
N TYR A 115 0.47 -14.33 -13.93
CA TYR A 115 0.92 -14.91 -12.67
C TYR A 115 2.45 -15.01 -12.65
N PHE A 116 3.02 -14.63 -11.52
CA PHE A 116 4.46 -14.67 -11.31
C PHE A 116 4.75 -15.38 -10.00
N VAL A 117 5.82 -16.18 -10.00
CA VAL A 117 6.32 -16.81 -8.79
C VAL A 117 7.48 -15.97 -8.26
N ALA A 118 7.42 -15.64 -6.97
CA ALA A 118 8.50 -14.92 -6.31
C ALA A 118 9.79 -15.76 -6.32
N LYS A 119 10.85 -15.14 -6.68
CA LYS A 119 12.18 -15.77 -6.72
C LYS A 119 13.02 -15.36 -5.52
#